data_ddc14ebe534296f7bac0117af65238c7
#
_entry.id   ddc14ebe534296f7bac0117af65238c7
#
_cell.length_a   1.000
_cell.length_b   1.000
_cell.length_c   1.000
_cell.angle_alpha   90.00
_cell.angle_beta   90.00
_cell.angle_gamma   90.00
#
_symmetry.space_group_name_H-M   'P 1'
#
loop_
_entity.id
_entity.type
_entity.pdbx_description
1 polymer ?
#
loop_
_entity_poly.entity_id
_entity_poly.type
_entity_poly.pdbx_seq_one_letter_code
_entity_poly.pdbx_strand_id
1 'polypeptide(L)'
;MEKKQLGYYKNVIPEMLRFIPSSAKTTLEIGCGAGNFSAQFADRTETWGVEPFETSAKEAQDKLHKVIIGTLDDTINDLPDNYFDVIIMNDVIEHLLEPWNDITLLKSKLKKDGVLVTSIPNVRYSKNLFKFLFNRDWKYTEDLILDRTHYRFFTKKSIKRMFKDCGYSIQSIRGINTTKSFLYFPFAVLFNIVLLGSQIDMFFMQFATVAKKNE
;
A
#
# COMPACT_ATOMS: atom_id res chain seq x y z
N MET A 1 22.12 9.71 2.53
CA MET A 1 20.68 9.68 2.19
C MET A 1 20.42 8.98 0.84
N GLU A 2 21.02 9.39 -0.27
CA GLU A 2 20.75 8.83 -1.62
C GLU A 2 20.89 7.30 -1.78
N LYS A 3 21.93 6.66 -1.24
CA LYS A 3 22.11 5.19 -1.38
C LYS A 3 21.03 4.33 -0.70
N LYS A 4 20.40 4.84 0.35
CA LYS A 4 19.31 4.13 1.07
C LYS A 4 17.98 4.26 0.33
N GLN A 5 17.75 5.40 -0.34
CA GLN A 5 16.58 5.62 -1.19
C GLN A 5 16.53 4.65 -2.38
N LEU A 6 17.66 4.42 -3.07
CA LEU A 6 17.72 3.52 -4.23
C LEU A 6 17.30 2.07 -3.92
N GLY A 7 17.55 1.56 -2.71
CA GLY A 7 17.11 0.22 -2.30
C GLY A 7 15.61 0.14 -1.99
N TYR A 8 15.05 1.20 -1.43
CA TYR A 8 13.63 1.29 -1.06
C TYR A 8 12.71 1.22 -2.30
N TYR A 9 13.02 2.01 -3.33
CA TYR A 9 12.23 2.08 -4.58
C TYR A 9 12.32 0.83 -5.47
N LYS A 10 13.17 -0.15 -5.11
CA LYS A 10 13.29 -1.43 -5.82
C LYS A 10 12.54 -2.57 -5.15
N ASN A 11 11.99 -2.34 -3.96
CA ASN A 11 11.26 -3.36 -3.23
C ASN A 11 9.94 -3.70 -3.93
N VAL A 12 9.72 -4.98 -4.10
CA VAL A 12 8.45 -5.53 -4.60
C VAL A 12 7.80 -6.30 -3.47
N ILE A 13 6.49 -6.18 -3.32
CA ILE A 13 5.70 -7.04 -2.44
C ILE A 13 5.04 -8.12 -3.31
N PRO A 14 5.69 -9.30 -3.49
CA PRO A 14 5.19 -10.31 -4.44
C PRO A 14 3.78 -10.80 -4.09
N GLU A 15 3.44 -10.78 -2.79
CA GLU A 15 2.12 -11.17 -2.31
C GLU A 15 1.00 -10.28 -2.86
N MET A 16 1.30 -9.04 -3.30
CA MET A 16 0.32 -8.12 -3.87
C MET A 16 -0.14 -8.52 -5.27
N LEU A 17 0.67 -9.26 -6.03
CA LEU A 17 0.33 -9.68 -7.40
C LEU A 17 -0.99 -10.47 -7.47
N ARG A 18 -1.28 -11.28 -6.47
CA ARG A 18 -2.52 -12.07 -6.42
C ARG A 18 -3.80 -11.24 -6.29
N PHE A 19 -3.68 -9.96 -5.95
CA PHE A 19 -4.81 -9.04 -5.83
C PHE A 19 -5.07 -8.24 -7.11
N ILE A 20 -4.19 -8.37 -8.12
CA ILE A 20 -4.37 -7.72 -9.42
C ILE A 20 -5.24 -8.64 -10.29
N PRO A 21 -6.46 -8.23 -10.68
CA PRO A 21 -7.33 -9.04 -11.52
C PRO A 21 -6.65 -9.40 -12.84
N SER A 22 -6.71 -10.67 -13.22
CA SER A 22 -6.13 -11.15 -14.50
C SER A 22 -6.82 -10.55 -15.73
N SER A 23 -8.06 -10.07 -15.56
CA SER A 23 -8.84 -9.41 -16.60
C SER A 23 -8.49 -7.92 -16.80
N ALA A 24 -7.69 -7.33 -15.89
CA ALA A 24 -7.31 -5.92 -16.00
C ALA A 24 -6.57 -5.64 -17.31
N LYS A 25 -6.97 -4.57 -18.00
CA LYS A 25 -6.36 -4.09 -19.25
C LYS A 25 -5.55 -2.83 -19.07
N THR A 26 -5.94 -2.01 -18.10
CA THR A 26 -5.28 -0.73 -17.78
C THR A 26 -5.07 -0.61 -16.28
N THR A 27 -3.83 -0.35 -15.89
CA THR A 27 -3.45 -0.19 -14.48
C THR A 27 -2.67 1.09 -14.25
N LEU A 28 -2.83 1.68 -13.07
CA LEU A 28 -2.06 2.82 -12.60
C LEU A 28 -1.44 2.47 -11.26
N GLU A 29 -0.14 2.61 -11.12
CA GLU A 29 0.56 2.50 -9.83
C GLU A 29 1.00 3.89 -9.36
N ILE A 30 0.44 4.33 -8.23
CA ILE A 30 0.87 5.54 -7.53
C ILE A 30 2.03 5.18 -6.63
N GLY A 31 3.14 5.96 -6.71
CA GLY A 31 4.40 5.62 -6.04
C GLY A 31 5.05 4.38 -6.67
N CYS A 32 5.13 4.34 -8.00
CA CYS A 32 5.62 3.15 -8.71
C CYS A 32 7.11 2.87 -8.51
N GLY A 33 7.87 3.78 -7.89
CA GLY A 33 9.31 3.67 -7.73
C GLY A 33 10.00 3.43 -9.08
N ALA A 34 10.87 2.41 -9.13
CA ALA A 34 11.53 1.98 -10.36
C ALA A 34 10.67 1.09 -11.29
N GLY A 35 9.35 1.01 -11.07
CA GLY A 35 8.40 0.29 -11.91
C GLY A 35 8.42 -1.25 -11.75
N ASN A 36 9.17 -1.78 -10.79
CA ASN A 36 9.43 -3.21 -10.68
C ASN A 36 8.18 -4.05 -10.36
N PHE A 37 7.18 -3.49 -9.68
CA PHE A 37 5.96 -4.22 -9.38
C PHE A 37 5.07 -4.33 -10.64
N SER A 38 4.71 -3.21 -11.26
CA SER A 38 3.85 -3.18 -12.44
C SER A 38 4.49 -3.80 -13.68
N ALA A 39 5.82 -3.81 -13.77
CA ALA A 39 6.55 -4.50 -14.84
C ALA A 39 6.24 -6.01 -14.90
N GLN A 40 5.85 -6.64 -13.79
CA GLN A 40 5.57 -8.07 -13.74
C GLN A 40 4.30 -8.49 -14.50
N PHE A 41 3.50 -7.53 -14.94
CA PHE A 41 2.29 -7.80 -15.73
C PHE A 41 2.12 -6.81 -16.90
N ALA A 42 3.18 -6.07 -17.25
CA ALA A 42 3.16 -5.10 -18.35
C ALA A 42 2.98 -5.75 -19.74
N ASP A 43 3.30 -7.04 -19.88
CA ASP A 43 3.08 -7.81 -21.12
C ASP A 43 1.59 -8.05 -21.45
N ARG A 44 0.71 -8.01 -20.43
CA ARG A 44 -0.73 -8.29 -20.57
C ARG A 44 -1.63 -7.10 -20.25
N THR A 45 -1.09 -6.02 -19.73
CA THR A 45 -1.83 -4.88 -19.18
C THR A 45 -1.10 -3.58 -19.52
N GLU A 46 -1.81 -2.58 -20.03
CA GLU A 46 -1.26 -1.24 -20.16
C GLU A 46 -0.99 -0.67 -18.76
N THR A 47 0.28 -0.47 -18.44
CA THR A 47 0.74 -0.05 -17.10
C THR A 47 1.18 1.39 -17.10
N TRP A 48 0.57 2.19 -16.23
CA TRP A 48 0.96 3.57 -15.95
C TRP A 48 1.57 3.67 -14.55
N GLY A 49 2.49 4.61 -14.36
CA GLY A 49 3.10 4.93 -13.07
C GLY A 49 3.09 6.42 -12.79
N VAL A 50 2.93 6.78 -11.53
CA VAL A 50 3.18 8.12 -10.99
C VAL A 50 4.28 7.98 -9.94
N GLU A 51 5.36 8.76 -10.07
CA GLU A 51 6.50 8.70 -9.16
C GLU A 51 7.14 10.08 -8.99
N PRO A 52 7.25 10.61 -7.75
CA PRO A 52 7.82 11.93 -7.53
C PRO A 52 9.35 12.00 -7.69
N PHE A 53 10.06 10.87 -7.51
CA PHE A 53 11.52 10.87 -7.61
C PHE A 53 11.98 10.61 -9.04
N GLU A 54 12.52 11.65 -9.68
CA GLU A 54 12.92 11.64 -11.08
C GLU A 54 13.83 10.46 -11.45
N THR A 55 14.79 10.12 -10.57
CA THR A 55 15.72 9.01 -10.82
C THR A 55 14.97 7.67 -10.92
N SER A 56 14.05 7.40 -9.98
CA SER A 56 13.25 6.18 -9.98
C SER A 56 12.25 6.16 -11.12
N ALA A 57 11.61 7.31 -11.39
CA ALA A 57 10.68 7.45 -12.50
C ALA A 57 11.33 7.17 -13.86
N LYS A 58 12.58 7.62 -14.08
CA LYS A 58 13.34 7.29 -15.29
C LYS A 58 13.62 5.79 -15.43
N GLU A 59 13.96 5.09 -14.35
CA GLU A 59 14.10 3.62 -14.39
C GLU A 59 12.76 2.94 -14.70
N ALA A 60 11.64 3.52 -14.25
CA ALA A 60 10.29 2.98 -14.51
C ALA A 60 9.86 3.19 -15.97
N GLN A 61 10.29 4.27 -16.63
CA GLN A 61 9.97 4.55 -18.03
C GLN A 61 10.45 3.45 -18.98
N ASP A 62 11.51 2.75 -18.63
CA ASP A 62 12.04 1.63 -19.43
C ASP A 62 11.20 0.33 -19.28
N LYS A 63 10.27 0.30 -18.31
CA LYS A 63 9.52 -0.91 -17.92
C LYS A 63 8.01 -0.78 -18.07
N LEU A 64 7.50 0.43 -17.93
CA LEU A 64 6.06 0.71 -17.94
C LEU A 64 5.69 1.45 -19.23
N HIS A 65 4.43 1.33 -19.63
CA HIS A 65 3.93 1.95 -20.85
C HIS A 65 3.91 3.49 -20.76
N LYS A 66 3.65 4.03 -19.56
CA LYS A 66 3.67 5.47 -19.30
C LYS A 66 4.05 5.76 -17.86
N VAL A 67 4.92 6.74 -17.66
CA VAL A 67 5.27 7.23 -16.31
C VAL A 67 5.16 8.75 -16.29
N ILE A 68 4.47 9.25 -15.27
CA ILE A 68 4.33 10.68 -15.00
C ILE A 68 5.18 11.00 -13.76
N ILE A 69 6.06 11.98 -13.89
CA ILE A 69 6.95 12.40 -12.80
C ILE A 69 6.26 13.49 -11.98
N GLY A 70 6.06 13.23 -10.70
CA GLY A 70 5.42 14.16 -9.77
C GLY A 70 4.68 13.44 -8.65
N THR A 71 4.17 14.21 -7.70
CA THR A 71 3.28 13.71 -6.67
C THR A 71 1.88 13.45 -7.25
N LEU A 72 1.03 12.74 -6.50
CA LEU A 72 -0.36 12.54 -6.94
C LEU A 72 -1.10 13.87 -7.12
N ASP A 73 -0.91 14.81 -6.19
CA ASP A 73 -1.55 16.13 -6.26
C ASP A 73 -1.15 16.92 -7.51
N ASP A 74 0.13 16.85 -7.89
CA ASP A 74 0.64 17.54 -9.08
C ASP A 74 0.12 16.94 -10.39
N THR A 75 -0.13 15.62 -10.40
CA THR A 75 -0.35 14.84 -11.63
C THR A 75 -1.78 14.35 -11.81
N ILE A 76 -2.64 14.51 -10.81
CA ILE A 76 -4.01 13.97 -10.84
C ILE A 76 -4.82 14.44 -12.07
N ASN A 77 -4.60 15.69 -12.51
CA ASN A 77 -5.28 16.26 -13.66
C ASN A 77 -4.73 15.75 -15.02
N ASP A 78 -3.53 15.17 -15.04
CA ASP A 78 -2.92 14.56 -16.22
C ASP A 78 -3.39 13.11 -16.44
N LEU A 79 -4.07 12.55 -15.44
CA LEU A 79 -4.64 11.22 -15.50
C LEU A 79 -6.04 11.23 -16.13
N PRO A 80 -6.33 10.33 -17.08
CA PRO A 80 -7.64 10.26 -17.72
C PRO A 80 -8.72 9.78 -16.75
N ASP A 81 -9.93 10.33 -16.86
CA ASP A 81 -11.09 9.88 -16.10
C ASP A 81 -11.67 8.57 -16.64
N ASN A 82 -12.21 7.73 -15.76
CA ASN A 82 -12.86 6.46 -16.10
C ASN A 82 -12.00 5.53 -16.97
N TYR A 83 -10.72 5.48 -16.72
CA TYR A 83 -9.75 4.80 -17.59
C TYR A 83 -9.16 3.53 -16.99
N PHE A 84 -8.87 3.51 -15.70
CA PHE A 84 -8.15 2.41 -15.08
C PHE A 84 -9.06 1.31 -14.56
N ASP A 85 -8.74 0.06 -14.90
CA ASP A 85 -9.37 -1.11 -14.30
C ASP A 85 -8.87 -1.32 -12.87
N VAL A 86 -7.60 -0.99 -12.62
CA VAL A 86 -6.97 -1.10 -11.30
C VAL A 86 -6.10 0.12 -11.03
N ILE A 87 -6.26 0.71 -9.86
CA ILE A 87 -5.29 1.64 -9.28
C ILE A 87 -4.59 0.95 -8.13
N ILE A 88 -3.27 1.07 -8.04
CA ILE A 88 -2.41 0.37 -7.09
C ILE A 88 -1.69 1.40 -6.24
N MET A 89 -1.68 1.18 -4.92
CA MET A 89 -0.92 1.98 -3.96
C MET A 89 -0.24 1.04 -2.95
N ASN A 90 0.98 0.64 -3.26
CA ASN A 90 1.77 -0.25 -2.41
C ASN A 90 2.65 0.56 -1.47
N ASP A 91 2.33 0.56 -0.17
CA ASP A 91 3.04 1.32 0.88
C ASP A 91 3.20 2.81 0.52
N VAL A 92 2.09 3.45 0.15
CA VAL A 92 2.02 4.86 -0.25
C VAL A 92 1.13 5.66 0.70
N ILE A 93 -0.01 5.10 1.10
CA ILE A 93 -1.07 5.82 1.84
C ILE A 93 -0.57 6.39 3.16
N GLU A 94 0.33 5.70 3.84
CA GLU A 94 0.95 6.13 5.09
C GLU A 94 1.87 7.34 4.94
N HIS A 95 2.37 7.58 3.73
CA HIS A 95 3.23 8.73 3.38
C HIS A 95 2.46 9.97 2.93
N LEU A 96 1.14 9.85 2.70
CA LEU A 96 0.30 10.96 2.26
C LEU A 96 -0.09 11.85 3.45
N LEU A 97 -0.10 13.15 3.22
CA LEU A 97 -0.57 14.12 4.22
C LEU A 97 -2.09 14.04 4.39
N GLU A 98 -2.84 13.96 3.29
CA GLU A 98 -4.30 13.94 3.25
C GLU A 98 -4.84 12.72 2.49
N PRO A 99 -4.57 11.47 2.98
CA PRO A 99 -4.89 10.26 2.24
C PRO A 99 -6.40 10.08 1.95
N TRP A 100 -7.29 10.66 2.75
CA TRP A 100 -8.73 10.64 2.48
C TRP A 100 -9.09 11.41 1.23
N ASN A 101 -8.50 12.60 1.05
CA ASN A 101 -8.67 13.42 -0.14
C ASN A 101 -8.14 12.68 -1.37
N ASP A 102 -6.90 12.18 -1.29
CA ASP A 102 -6.19 11.54 -2.40
C ASP A 102 -6.93 10.29 -2.90
N ILE A 103 -7.36 9.43 -1.97
CA ILE A 103 -8.16 8.23 -2.30
C ILE A 103 -9.52 8.64 -2.92
N THR A 104 -10.13 9.73 -2.46
CA THR A 104 -11.40 10.21 -3.00
C THR A 104 -11.22 10.71 -4.43
N LEU A 105 -10.17 11.46 -4.72
CA LEU A 105 -9.86 11.96 -6.06
C LEU A 105 -9.65 10.81 -7.06
N LEU A 106 -9.00 9.74 -6.66
CA LEU A 106 -8.75 8.58 -7.51
C LEU A 106 -10.01 7.86 -8.00
N LYS A 107 -11.17 8.10 -7.37
CA LYS A 107 -12.44 7.52 -7.85
C LYS A 107 -12.81 7.93 -9.27
N SER A 108 -12.52 9.18 -9.64
CA SER A 108 -12.81 9.67 -11.00
C SER A 108 -11.97 8.95 -12.06
N LYS A 109 -10.78 8.46 -11.69
CA LYS A 109 -9.84 7.80 -12.61
C LYS A 109 -10.17 6.32 -12.83
N LEU A 110 -10.85 5.68 -11.85
CA LEU A 110 -11.31 4.30 -11.97
C LEU A 110 -12.50 4.17 -12.92
N LYS A 111 -12.49 3.15 -13.77
CA LYS A 111 -13.67 2.69 -14.50
C LYS A 111 -14.83 2.35 -13.54
N LYS A 112 -16.03 2.18 -14.06
CA LYS A 112 -17.22 1.81 -13.26
C LYS A 112 -16.98 0.56 -12.39
N ASP A 113 -16.35 -0.47 -12.96
CA ASP A 113 -16.04 -1.73 -12.28
C ASP A 113 -14.59 -1.80 -11.79
N GLY A 114 -13.85 -0.69 -11.86
CA GLY A 114 -12.48 -0.61 -11.45
C GLY A 114 -12.30 -0.74 -9.94
N VAL A 115 -11.11 -1.19 -9.53
CA VAL A 115 -10.77 -1.41 -8.12
C VAL A 115 -9.51 -0.65 -7.70
N LEU A 116 -9.50 -0.21 -6.47
CA LEU A 116 -8.31 0.29 -5.79
C LEU A 116 -7.69 -0.85 -4.99
N VAL A 117 -6.43 -1.17 -5.26
CA VAL A 117 -5.64 -2.21 -4.60
C VAL A 117 -4.53 -1.55 -3.80
N THR A 118 -4.45 -1.81 -2.50
CA THR A 118 -3.46 -1.17 -1.63
C THR A 118 -2.78 -2.14 -0.69
N SER A 119 -1.50 -1.91 -0.36
CA SER A 119 -0.88 -2.43 0.86
C SER A 119 -0.67 -1.29 1.85
N ILE A 120 -0.98 -1.53 3.12
CA ILE A 120 -0.87 -0.53 4.18
C ILE A 120 -0.27 -1.18 5.43
N PRO A 121 0.79 -0.59 6.02
CA PRO A 121 1.41 -1.09 7.24
C PRO A 121 0.44 -1.14 8.43
N ASN A 122 0.58 -2.18 9.23
CA ASN A 122 -0.25 -2.41 10.42
C ASN A 122 0.53 -2.03 11.69
N VAL A 123 0.18 -0.92 12.30
CA VAL A 123 0.81 -0.49 13.55
C VAL A 123 0.64 -1.50 14.70
N ARG A 124 -0.41 -2.35 14.63
CA ARG A 124 -0.67 -3.42 15.62
C ARG A 124 0.15 -4.70 15.41
N TYR A 125 1.09 -4.70 14.46
CA TYR A 125 2.00 -5.83 14.27
C TYR A 125 2.71 -6.20 15.58
N SER A 126 2.74 -7.49 15.91
CA SER A 126 3.22 -8.01 17.21
C SER A 126 4.59 -7.48 17.63
N LYS A 127 5.54 -7.36 16.69
CA LYS A 127 6.87 -6.81 16.95
C LYS A 127 6.81 -5.36 17.46
N ASN A 128 5.93 -4.53 16.89
CA ASN A 128 5.78 -3.13 17.31
C ASN A 128 5.13 -3.05 18.69
N LEU A 129 4.03 -3.79 18.89
CA LEU A 129 3.32 -3.79 20.17
C LEU A 129 4.21 -4.34 21.29
N PHE A 130 4.97 -5.41 21.02
CA PHE A 130 5.93 -5.95 21.97
C PHE A 130 6.97 -4.89 22.38
N LYS A 131 7.60 -4.26 21.40
CA LYS A 131 8.62 -3.22 21.67
C LYS A 131 8.01 -2.04 22.42
N PHE A 132 6.85 -1.55 22.00
CA PHE A 132 6.16 -0.45 22.65
C PHE A 132 5.85 -0.79 24.12
N LEU A 133 5.30 -1.98 24.38
CA LEU A 133 4.90 -2.41 25.71
C LEU A 133 6.10 -2.61 26.66
N PHE A 134 7.14 -3.29 26.20
CA PHE A 134 8.27 -3.69 27.07
C PHE A 134 9.42 -2.69 27.09
N ASN A 135 9.70 -2.02 25.96
CA ASN A 135 10.72 -0.97 25.95
C ASN A 135 10.17 0.41 26.35
N ARG A 136 8.82 0.56 26.42
CA ARG A 136 8.14 1.82 26.73
C ARG A 136 8.55 2.98 25.81
N ASP A 137 8.83 2.66 24.54
CA ASP A 137 9.37 3.60 23.56
C ASP A 137 8.68 3.46 22.21
N TRP A 138 8.32 4.60 21.61
CA TRP A 138 7.85 4.72 20.23
C TRP A 138 9.02 5.21 19.36
N LYS A 139 9.95 4.29 19.10
CA LYS A 139 11.18 4.62 18.38
C LYS A 139 10.95 4.60 16.87
N TYR A 140 11.03 5.77 16.24
CA TYR A 140 11.06 5.86 14.79
C TYR A 140 12.30 5.18 14.21
N THR A 141 12.11 4.57 13.05
CA THR A 141 13.14 3.83 12.30
C THR A 141 13.33 4.45 10.91
N GLU A 142 14.28 3.93 10.14
CA GLU A 142 14.53 4.35 8.76
C GLU A 142 13.76 3.48 7.75
N ASP A 143 12.98 2.53 8.24
CA ASP A 143 12.26 1.56 7.43
C ASP A 143 11.08 0.94 8.20
N LEU A 144 10.27 0.13 7.51
CA LEU A 144 9.15 -0.62 8.08
C LEU A 144 8.03 0.28 8.64
N ILE A 145 7.26 -0.25 9.61
CA ILE A 145 6.01 0.34 10.08
C ILE A 145 6.20 1.68 10.80
N LEU A 146 7.29 1.83 11.54
CA LEU A 146 7.62 3.06 12.28
C LEU A 146 8.63 3.93 11.52
N ASP A 147 8.62 3.88 10.20
CA ASP A 147 9.44 4.76 9.39
C ASP A 147 9.10 6.22 9.71
N ARG A 148 10.15 7.06 9.83
CA ARG A 148 10.00 8.49 10.17
C ARG A 148 9.28 9.30 9.09
N THR A 149 9.16 8.75 7.87
CA THR A 149 8.44 9.36 6.75
C THR A 149 6.95 9.00 6.72
N HIS A 150 6.49 8.14 7.65
CA HIS A 150 5.07 7.84 7.79
C HIS A 150 4.36 8.95 8.57
N TYR A 151 3.46 9.66 7.92
CA TYR A 151 2.59 10.64 8.55
C TYR A 151 1.36 10.01 9.21
N ARG A 152 0.94 8.83 8.75
CA ARG A 152 -0.26 8.13 9.22
C ARG A 152 0.04 6.69 9.61
N PHE A 153 -0.58 6.25 10.70
CA PHE A 153 -0.46 4.88 11.21
C PHE A 153 -1.82 4.20 11.21
N PHE A 154 -1.88 3.01 10.63
CA PHE A 154 -3.14 2.32 10.39
C PHE A 154 -3.26 1.01 11.15
N THR A 155 -4.51 0.68 11.51
CA THR A 155 -4.95 -0.64 11.95
C THR A 155 -5.96 -1.16 10.92
N LYS A 156 -6.24 -2.46 10.93
CA LYS A 156 -7.29 -3.03 10.07
C LYS A 156 -8.64 -2.30 10.19
N LYS A 157 -8.99 -1.84 11.40
CA LYS A 157 -10.24 -1.10 11.64
C LYS A 157 -10.20 0.30 11.05
N SER A 158 -9.09 1.03 11.21
CA SER A 158 -8.97 2.39 10.64
C SER A 158 -8.90 2.37 9.12
N ILE A 159 -8.25 1.37 8.51
CA ILE A 159 -8.28 1.16 7.05
C ILE A 159 -9.74 1.02 6.58
N LYS A 160 -10.53 0.16 7.24
CA LYS A 160 -11.94 -0.03 6.87
C LYS A 160 -12.76 1.27 6.96
N ARG A 161 -12.53 2.08 8.01
CA ARG A 161 -13.22 3.38 8.14
C ARG A 161 -12.80 4.32 7.03
N MET A 162 -11.51 4.50 6.80
CA MET A 162 -10.99 5.37 5.75
C MET A 162 -11.60 5.07 4.38
N PHE A 163 -11.58 3.80 3.95
CA PHE A 163 -12.17 3.43 2.67
C PHE A 163 -13.68 3.70 2.60
N LYS A 164 -14.41 3.42 3.68
CA LYS A 164 -15.85 3.73 3.78
C LYS A 164 -16.10 5.24 3.68
N ASP A 165 -15.33 6.04 4.42
CA ASP A 165 -15.46 7.49 4.45
C ASP A 165 -15.13 8.13 3.08
N CYS A 166 -14.18 7.52 2.34
CA CYS A 166 -13.85 7.90 0.96
C CYS A 166 -14.84 7.39 -0.09
N GLY A 167 -15.93 6.70 0.30
CA GLY A 167 -16.94 6.19 -0.63
C GLY A 167 -16.48 4.96 -1.41
N TYR A 168 -15.77 4.05 -0.75
CA TYR A 168 -15.42 2.72 -1.29
C TYR A 168 -16.03 1.59 -0.49
N SER A 169 -16.38 0.50 -1.18
CA SER A 169 -16.78 -0.78 -0.60
C SER A 169 -15.61 -1.77 -0.66
N ILE A 170 -15.17 -2.24 0.49
CA ILE A 170 -14.06 -3.20 0.57
C ILE A 170 -14.55 -4.58 0.12
N GLN A 171 -13.97 -5.10 -0.96
CA GLN A 171 -14.21 -6.45 -1.47
C GLN A 171 -13.40 -7.49 -0.70
N SER A 172 -12.15 -7.17 -0.37
CA SER A 172 -11.31 -8.01 0.49
C SER A 172 -10.30 -7.19 1.28
N ILE A 173 -9.98 -7.67 2.49
CA ILE A 173 -8.86 -7.17 3.28
C ILE A 173 -8.14 -8.35 3.91
N ARG A 174 -6.89 -8.58 3.51
CA ARG A 174 -6.08 -9.74 3.90
C ARG A 174 -4.78 -9.30 4.54
N GLY A 175 -4.41 -9.96 5.62
CA GLY A 175 -3.08 -9.80 6.18
C GLY A 175 -2.03 -10.42 5.28
N ILE A 176 -0.91 -9.73 5.11
CA ILE A 176 0.27 -10.16 4.37
C ILE A 176 1.53 -9.94 5.22
N ASN A 177 2.66 -10.51 4.79
CA ASN A 177 3.91 -10.43 5.53
C ASN A 177 3.77 -10.88 6.99
N THR A 178 3.49 -12.17 7.17
CA THR A 178 3.27 -12.77 8.50
C THR A 178 4.56 -12.78 9.33
N THR A 179 4.43 -12.57 10.63
CA THR A 179 5.58 -12.67 11.56
C THR A 179 6.17 -14.07 11.55
N LYS A 180 7.49 -14.16 11.33
CA LYS A 180 8.29 -15.39 11.38
C LYS A 180 9.26 -15.38 12.56
N SER A 181 9.23 -14.34 13.40
CA SER A 181 10.16 -14.18 14.50
C SER A 181 9.87 -15.14 15.63
N PHE A 182 10.89 -15.89 16.06
CA PHE A 182 10.81 -16.80 17.20
C PHE A 182 10.35 -16.10 18.49
N LEU A 183 10.68 -14.84 18.70
CA LEU A 183 10.29 -14.08 19.89
C LEU A 183 8.88 -13.50 19.81
N TYR A 184 8.53 -12.88 18.68
CA TYR A 184 7.27 -12.12 18.55
C TYR A 184 6.07 -13.00 18.19
N PHE A 185 6.30 -14.14 17.57
CA PHE A 185 5.24 -15.08 17.22
C PHE A 185 4.61 -15.72 18.48
N PRO A 186 5.37 -16.29 19.45
CA PRO A 186 4.81 -16.80 20.69
C PRO A 186 4.07 -15.73 21.51
N PHE A 187 4.60 -14.49 21.53
CA PHE A 187 3.89 -13.37 22.17
C PHE A 187 2.51 -13.14 21.55
N ALA A 188 2.44 -13.07 20.22
CA ALA A 188 1.16 -12.90 19.53
C ALA A 188 0.21 -14.07 19.75
N VAL A 189 0.72 -15.31 19.78
CA VAL A 189 -0.07 -16.52 20.07
C VAL A 189 -0.65 -16.46 21.49
N LEU A 190 0.21 -16.23 22.51
CA LEU A 190 -0.22 -16.15 23.90
C LEU A 190 -1.29 -15.05 24.08
N PHE A 191 -1.05 -13.88 23.49
CA PHE A 191 -1.99 -12.76 23.58
C PHE A 191 -3.34 -13.09 22.93
N ASN A 192 -3.33 -13.83 21.81
CA ASN A 192 -4.56 -14.29 21.16
C ASN A 192 -5.29 -15.37 21.97
N ILE A 193 -4.57 -16.28 22.64
CA ILE A 193 -5.19 -17.27 23.54
C ILE A 193 -5.93 -16.55 24.67
N VAL A 194 -5.28 -15.61 25.36
CA VAL A 194 -5.87 -14.84 26.46
C VAL A 194 -7.08 -14.02 25.99
N LEU A 195 -7.03 -13.46 24.78
CA LEU A 195 -8.09 -12.61 24.22
C LEU A 195 -9.01 -13.34 23.22
N LEU A 196 -9.12 -14.66 23.35
CA LEU A 196 -10.05 -15.52 22.59
C LEU A 196 -9.96 -15.31 21.06
N GLY A 197 -8.76 -15.17 20.53
CA GLY A 197 -8.53 -15.03 19.08
C GLY A 197 -8.91 -13.66 18.49
N SER A 198 -9.30 -12.69 19.31
CA SER A 198 -9.74 -11.36 18.82
C SER A 198 -8.63 -10.49 18.24
N GLN A 199 -7.37 -10.91 18.36
CA GLN A 199 -6.18 -10.13 18.02
C GLN A 199 -5.36 -10.75 16.87
N ILE A 200 -5.98 -11.53 15.99
CA ILE A 200 -5.31 -12.21 14.86
C ILE A 200 -4.60 -11.21 13.92
N ASP A 201 -5.07 -9.97 13.85
CA ASP A 201 -4.44 -8.91 13.08
C ASP A 201 -2.99 -8.62 13.48
N MET A 202 -2.58 -8.97 14.72
CA MET A 202 -1.19 -8.80 15.20
C MET A 202 -0.16 -9.67 14.47
N PHE A 203 -0.59 -10.74 13.79
CA PHE A 203 0.32 -11.61 13.05
C PHE A 203 0.82 -11.00 11.74
N PHE A 204 0.15 -9.97 11.22
CA PHE A 204 0.40 -9.43 9.90
C PHE A 204 1.05 -8.05 9.99
N MET A 205 2.14 -7.88 9.23
CA MET A 205 2.87 -6.62 9.15
C MET A 205 2.11 -5.58 8.33
N GLN A 206 1.34 -6.03 7.33
CA GLN A 206 0.60 -5.18 6.40
C GLN A 206 -0.77 -5.78 6.10
N PHE A 207 -1.68 -4.94 5.58
CA PHE A 207 -2.95 -5.37 5.01
C PHE A 207 -3.03 -5.03 3.54
N ALA A 208 -3.20 -6.06 2.71
CA ALA A 208 -3.63 -5.90 1.33
C ALA A 208 -5.15 -5.67 1.31
N THR A 209 -5.58 -4.62 0.64
CA THR A 209 -7.00 -4.24 0.52
C THR A 209 -7.38 -4.11 -0.94
N VAL A 210 -8.49 -4.70 -1.32
CA VAL A 210 -9.15 -4.50 -2.62
C VAL A 210 -10.50 -3.82 -2.37
N ALA A 211 -10.70 -2.67 -2.95
CA ALA A 211 -11.90 -1.89 -2.75
C ALA A 211 -12.46 -1.38 -4.09
N LYS A 212 -13.79 -1.37 -4.21
CA LYS A 212 -14.53 -0.86 -5.37
C LYS A 212 -15.18 0.47 -5.00
N LYS A 213 -15.17 1.45 -5.92
CA LYS A 213 -15.88 2.71 -5.67
C LYS A 213 -17.39 2.45 -5.57
N ASN A 214 -18.05 3.14 -4.65
CA ASN A 214 -19.52 3.16 -4.60
C ASN A 214 -20.04 4.00 -5.77
N GLU A 215 -21.22 3.63 -6.27
CA GLU A 215 -21.94 4.42 -7.29
C GLU A 215 -22.34 5.80 -6.80
#